data_a6ffb0a553176fe10b383979cee8cdf8
#
_entry.id   a6ffb0a553176fe10b383979cee8cdf8
#
_cell.length_a   1.000
_cell.length_b   1.000
_cell.length_c   1.000
_cell.angle_alpha   90.00
_cell.angle_beta   90.00
_cell.angle_gamma   90.00
#
_symmetry.space_group_name_H-M   'P 1'
#
loop_
_entity.id
_entity.type
_entity.pdbx_description
1 polymer ?
#
loop_
_entity_poly.entity_id
_entity_poly.type
_entity_poly.pdbx_seq_one_letter_code
_entity_poly.pdbx_strand_id
1 'polypeptide(L)'
;LRHYDPGFRFDLLLGNPPYNLDFDGCPSQLYFCRKAYDLLNPGGLMLIVVPHTFMLNEFWDKRQISEMETMFSFLGQIRLPDDIFAASGVKKFSTKIMAFLRKSEHIEMRPYNAECFLSFEELGKKIEETREARKTIRMKLRREADGMTQQAERDFQYKIDENPPPPAKTLRQIPSSCFRIPEPKTPDKLHGHRV
;
A
#
# COMPACT_ATOMS: atom_id res chain seq x y z
N LEU A 1 9.14 -5.31 4.60
CA LEU A 1 8.11 -5.22 3.55
C LEU A 1 7.71 -6.58 2.95
N ARG A 2 8.62 -7.60 2.90
CA ARG A 2 8.32 -8.92 2.30
C ARG A 2 7.06 -9.59 2.88
N HIS A 3 6.83 -9.44 4.17
CA HIS A 3 5.73 -10.08 4.91
C HIS A 3 4.67 -9.07 5.36
N TYR A 4 4.72 -7.83 4.85
CA TYR A 4 3.74 -6.83 5.21
C TYR A 4 2.45 -7.08 4.43
N ASP A 5 1.42 -7.46 5.15
CA ASP A 5 0.04 -7.57 4.68
C ASP A 5 -0.88 -6.94 5.75
N PRO A 6 -1.42 -5.75 5.49
CA PRO A 6 -2.30 -5.08 6.44
C PRO A 6 -3.72 -5.66 6.47
N GLY A 7 -4.03 -6.66 5.62
CA GLY A 7 -5.39 -7.20 5.48
C GLY A 7 -6.38 -6.26 4.77
N PHE A 8 -5.93 -5.11 4.28
CA PHE A 8 -6.72 -4.15 3.50
C PHE A 8 -5.84 -3.44 2.46
N ARG A 9 -6.46 -2.72 1.52
CA ARG A 9 -5.77 -1.98 0.47
C ARG A 9 -5.95 -0.48 0.64
N PHE A 10 -5.00 0.28 0.12
CA PHE A 10 -4.94 1.73 0.21
C PHE A 10 -5.43 2.41 -1.06
N ASP A 11 -5.94 3.63 -0.96
CA ASP A 11 -6.29 4.47 -2.10
C ASP A 11 -5.13 5.37 -2.57
N LEU A 12 -4.14 5.55 -1.70
CA LEU A 12 -2.94 6.36 -1.95
C LEU A 12 -1.72 5.70 -1.32
N LEU A 13 -0.65 5.64 -2.09
CA LEU A 13 0.68 5.23 -1.62
C LEU A 13 1.68 6.32 -1.99
N LEU A 14 2.42 6.80 -1.00
CA LEU A 14 3.56 7.70 -1.16
C LEU A 14 4.82 6.93 -0.82
N GLY A 15 5.83 6.95 -1.70
CA GLY A 15 7.04 6.19 -1.51
C GLY A 15 8.30 6.94 -1.91
N ASN A 16 9.36 6.73 -1.14
CA ASN A 16 10.72 7.06 -1.50
C ASN A 16 11.58 5.81 -1.20
N PRO A 17 11.57 4.81 -2.11
CA PRO A 17 12.30 3.57 -1.88
C PRO A 17 13.81 3.82 -1.89
N PRO A 18 14.59 2.99 -1.20
CA PRO A 18 16.05 3.06 -1.29
C PRO A 18 16.49 2.85 -2.74
N TYR A 19 17.56 3.52 -3.14
CA TYR A 19 18.08 3.45 -4.51
C TYR A 19 19.26 2.49 -4.59
N ASN A 20 19.49 1.92 -5.78
CA ASN A 20 20.64 1.07 -6.09
C ASN A 20 20.78 -0.17 -5.19
N LEU A 21 19.70 -0.67 -4.65
CA LEU A 21 19.65 -1.95 -3.96
C LEU A 21 19.02 -3.00 -4.86
N ASP A 22 19.44 -4.24 -4.67
CA ASP A 22 18.83 -5.42 -5.30
C ASP A 22 18.09 -6.24 -4.25
N PHE A 23 16.88 -6.65 -4.57
CA PHE A 23 16.06 -7.55 -3.78
C PHE A 23 15.75 -8.80 -4.60
N ASP A 24 16.51 -9.87 -4.40
CA ASP A 24 16.34 -11.15 -5.11
C ASP A 24 16.43 -11.01 -6.65
N GLY A 25 17.42 -10.29 -7.16
CA GLY A 25 17.62 -10.04 -8.59
C GLY A 25 16.63 -9.01 -9.18
N CYS A 26 15.93 -8.25 -8.32
CA CYS A 26 15.01 -7.21 -8.71
C CYS A 26 15.50 -5.85 -8.19
N PRO A 27 15.65 -4.83 -9.06
CA PRO A 27 15.96 -3.47 -8.61
C PRO A 27 14.96 -2.99 -7.57
N SER A 28 15.46 -2.34 -6.51
CA SER A 28 14.65 -1.92 -5.38
C SER A 28 13.39 -1.14 -5.78
N GLN A 29 13.51 -0.23 -6.73
CA GLN A 29 12.38 0.57 -7.20
C GLN A 29 11.26 -0.29 -7.80
N LEU A 30 11.59 -1.28 -8.63
CA LEU A 30 10.62 -2.19 -9.22
C LEU A 30 9.99 -3.10 -8.15
N TYR A 31 10.80 -3.59 -7.21
CA TYR A 31 10.30 -4.35 -6.07
C TYR A 31 9.25 -3.57 -5.27
N PHE A 32 9.52 -2.30 -4.99
CA PHE A 32 8.56 -1.43 -4.29
C PHE A 32 7.30 -1.15 -5.11
N CYS A 33 7.42 -1.00 -6.44
CA CYS A 33 6.26 -0.85 -7.32
C CYS A 33 5.39 -2.11 -7.34
N ARG A 34 5.98 -3.31 -7.38
CA ARG A 34 5.23 -4.57 -7.24
C ARG A 34 4.46 -4.63 -5.92
N LYS A 35 5.12 -4.27 -4.81
CA LYS A 35 4.47 -4.21 -3.51
C LYS A 35 3.38 -3.14 -3.44
N ALA A 36 3.59 -1.99 -4.06
CA ALA A 36 2.57 -0.96 -4.19
C ALA A 36 1.35 -1.46 -4.97
N TYR A 37 1.55 -2.24 -6.03
CA TYR A 37 0.45 -2.85 -6.77
C TYR A 37 -0.40 -3.78 -5.89
N ASP A 38 0.24 -4.61 -5.05
CA ASP A 38 -0.47 -5.51 -4.14
C ASP A 38 -1.25 -4.73 -3.06
N LEU A 39 -0.70 -3.61 -2.59
CA LEU A 39 -1.24 -2.83 -1.47
C LEU A 39 -2.28 -1.79 -1.89
N LEU A 40 -2.31 -1.36 -3.14
CA LEU A 40 -3.27 -0.36 -3.62
C LEU A 40 -4.61 -0.98 -3.99
N ASN A 41 -5.69 -0.26 -3.81
CA ASN A 41 -6.97 -0.55 -4.45
C ASN A 41 -6.86 -0.40 -5.98
N PRO A 42 -7.64 -1.13 -6.79
CA PRO A 42 -7.81 -0.80 -8.20
C PRO A 42 -8.14 0.69 -8.37
N GLY A 43 -7.44 1.37 -9.28
CA GLY A 43 -7.53 2.83 -9.42
C GLY A 43 -6.86 3.63 -8.29
N GLY A 44 -6.18 3.00 -7.34
CA GLY A 44 -5.40 3.68 -6.31
C GLY A 44 -4.21 4.43 -6.91
N LEU A 45 -3.84 5.56 -6.31
CA LEU A 45 -2.78 6.45 -6.74
C LEU A 45 -1.46 6.08 -6.07
N MET A 46 -0.39 5.94 -6.85
CA MET A 46 0.99 5.85 -6.37
C MET A 46 1.77 7.10 -6.78
N LEU A 47 2.39 7.78 -5.82
CA LEU A 47 3.42 8.79 -6.04
C LEU A 47 4.73 8.26 -5.48
N ILE A 48 5.75 8.17 -6.33
CA ILE A 48 7.04 7.59 -5.95
C ILE A 48 8.19 8.52 -6.35
N VAL A 49 9.10 8.75 -5.41
CA VAL A 49 10.36 9.46 -5.68
C VAL A 49 11.38 8.42 -6.15
N VAL A 50 11.98 8.65 -7.30
CA VAL A 50 12.90 7.70 -7.92
C VAL A 50 14.08 8.44 -8.57
N PRO A 51 15.22 7.76 -8.82
CA PRO A 51 16.28 8.31 -9.65
C PRO A 51 15.77 8.75 -11.01
N HIS A 52 16.38 9.77 -11.60
CA HIS A 52 16.02 10.24 -12.93
C HIS A 52 16.06 9.11 -13.98
N THR A 53 16.99 8.18 -13.83
CA THR A 53 17.18 7.03 -14.74
C THR A 53 16.10 5.95 -14.66
N PHE A 54 15.21 6.01 -13.65
CA PHE A 54 14.14 5.02 -13.49
C PHE A 54 13.20 5.00 -14.70
N MET A 55 13.01 3.82 -15.27
CA MET A 55 12.22 3.55 -16.49
C MET A 55 12.78 4.17 -17.80
N LEU A 56 13.98 4.73 -17.82
CA LEU A 56 14.60 5.10 -19.11
C LEU A 56 15.13 3.86 -19.82
N ASN A 57 14.82 3.74 -21.13
CA ASN A 57 15.21 2.59 -21.96
C ASN A 57 16.73 2.30 -21.99
N GLU A 58 17.56 3.32 -21.72
CA GLU A 58 19.02 3.19 -21.66
C GLU A 58 19.50 2.45 -20.41
N PHE A 59 18.70 2.44 -19.32
CA PHE A 59 19.05 1.94 -17.99
C PHE A 59 18.15 0.80 -17.52
N TRP A 60 17.01 0.57 -18.21
CA TRP A 60 16.00 -0.40 -17.80
C TRP A 60 15.69 -1.39 -18.92
N ASP A 61 15.55 -2.66 -18.55
CA ASP A 61 15.09 -3.70 -19.47
C ASP A 61 13.65 -3.40 -19.93
N LYS A 62 13.40 -3.57 -21.24
CA LYS A 62 12.06 -3.40 -21.82
C LYS A 62 11.00 -4.25 -21.13
N ARG A 63 11.38 -5.43 -20.61
CA ARG A 63 10.47 -6.29 -19.85
C ARG A 63 10.03 -5.64 -18.54
N GLN A 64 10.94 -4.97 -17.83
CA GLN A 64 10.66 -4.27 -16.58
C GLN A 64 9.74 -3.06 -16.81
N ILE A 65 9.97 -2.32 -17.90
CA ILE A 65 9.11 -1.21 -18.30
C ILE A 65 7.72 -1.74 -18.68
N SER A 66 7.65 -2.79 -19.51
CA SER A 66 6.38 -3.43 -19.88
C SER A 66 5.62 -3.98 -18.65
N GLU A 67 6.33 -4.53 -17.69
CA GLU A 67 5.72 -4.98 -16.43
C GLU A 67 5.06 -3.81 -15.68
N MET A 68 5.75 -2.68 -15.54
CA MET A 68 5.17 -1.47 -14.95
C MET A 68 3.90 -1.01 -15.70
N GLU A 69 3.93 -1.04 -17.02
CA GLU A 69 2.79 -0.68 -17.87
C GLU A 69 1.63 -1.67 -17.77
N THR A 70 1.87 -2.95 -17.43
CA THR A 70 0.78 -3.90 -17.17
C THR A 70 0.11 -3.67 -15.82
N MET A 71 0.85 -3.17 -14.84
CA MET A 71 0.36 -2.92 -13.48
C MET A 71 -0.28 -1.54 -13.32
N PHE A 72 0.25 -0.54 -14.00
CA PHE A 72 -0.09 0.87 -13.77
C PHE A 72 -0.35 1.65 -15.04
N SER A 73 -1.22 2.63 -14.94
CA SER A 73 -1.40 3.71 -15.90
C SER A 73 -0.56 4.91 -15.49
N PHE A 74 0.28 5.41 -16.37
CA PHE A 74 1.16 6.55 -16.11
C PHE A 74 0.39 7.87 -16.21
N LEU A 75 0.51 8.74 -15.20
CA LEU A 75 -0.10 10.07 -15.19
C LEU A 75 0.87 11.17 -15.60
N GLY A 76 2.12 11.06 -15.19
CA GLY A 76 3.15 12.06 -15.46
C GLY A 76 4.29 11.99 -14.46
N GLN A 77 5.30 12.83 -14.68
CA GLN A 77 6.45 12.93 -13.81
C GLN A 77 6.86 14.38 -13.60
N ILE A 78 7.46 14.67 -12.45
CA ILE A 78 7.98 15.98 -12.07
C ILE A 78 9.48 15.83 -11.81
N ARG A 79 10.31 16.63 -12.45
CA ARG A 79 11.73 16.69 -12.14
C ARG A 79 11.92 17.45 -10.83
N LEU A 80 12.68 16.88 -9.91
CA LEU A 80 13.07 17.54 -8.68
C LEU A 80 14.41 18.27 -8.86
N PRO A 81 14.66 19.35 -8.09
CA PRO A 81 15.96 19.99 -8.06
C PRO A 81 17.06 19.00 -7.67
N ASP A 82 18.24 19.11 -8.31
CA ASP A 82 19.35 18.18 -8.06
C ASP A 82 19.95 18.29 -6.67
N ASP A 83 19.64 19.35 -5.94
CA ASP A 83 20.08 19.65 -4.58
C ASP A 83 19.02 19.35 -3.50
N ILE A 84 17.87 18.78 -3.85
CA ILE A 84 16.77 18.54 -2.91
C ILE A 84 17.19 17.69 -1.69
N PHE A 85 18.21 16.86 -1.85
CA PHE A 85 18.78 16.04 -0.76
C PHE A 85 20.09 16.62 -0.17
N ALA A 86 20.45 17.85 -0.51
CA ALA A 86 21.70 18.46 -0.04
C ALA A 86 21.78 18.54 1.50
N ALA A 87 20.65 18.80 2.16
CA ALA A 87 20.56 18.81 3.63
C ALA A 87 20.86 17.44 4.27
N SER A 88 20.68 16.35 3.51
CA SER A 88 21.02 14.97 3.94
C SER A 88 22.44 14.55 3.52
N GLY A 89 23.27 15.49 3.07
CA GLY A 89 24.65 15.25 2.65
C GLY A 89 24.81 14.68 1.23
N VAL A 90 23.73 14.48 0.49
CA VAL A 90 23.76 14.01 -0.90
C VAL A 90 23.80 15.17 -1.86
N LYS A 91 24.92 15.33 -2.57
CA LYS A 91 25.11 16.42 -3.53
C LYS A 91 24.85 15.93 -4.95
N LYS A 92 24.10 16.73 -5.73
CA LYS A 92 23.84 16.53 -7.17
C LYS A 92 23.30 15.14 -7.52
N PHE A 93 22.21 14.77 -6.88
CA PHE A 93 21.50 13.53 -7.19
C PHE A 93 20.17 13.82 -7.89
N SER A 94 20.11 13.56 -9.19
CA SER A 94 18.92 13.85 -9.99
C SER A 94 17.81 12.84 -9.70
N THR A 95 16.68 13.36 -9.25
CA THR A 95 15.48 12.57 -8.94
C THR A 95 14.24 13.15 -9.61
N LYS A 96 13.21 12.33 -9.66
CA LYS A 96 11.88 12.72 -10.14
C LYS A 96 10.79 12.10 -9.27
N ILE A 97 9.65 12.77 -9.20
CA ILE A 97 8.41 12.17 -8.72
C ILE A 97 7.71 11.58 -9.93
N MET A 98 7.24 10.36 -9.82
CA MET A 98 6.37 9.73 -10.84
C MET A 98 5.01 9.41 -10.23
N ALA A 99 3.96 9.64 -11.01
CA ALA A 99 2.58 9.40 -10.62
C ALA A 99 1.98 8.30 -11.48
N PHE A 100 1.35 7.33 -10.82
CA PHE A 100 0.74 6.18 -11.45
C PHE A 100 -0.62 5.87 -10.81
N LEU A 101 -1.56 5.36 -11.60
CA LEU A 101 -2.76 4.73 -11.11
C LEU A 101 -2.66 3.22 -11.24
N ARG A 102 -3.02 2.48 -10.19
CA ARG A 102 -3.17 1.03 -10.32
C ARG A 102 -4.22 0.71 -11.36
N LYS A 103 -3.90 -0.23 -12.26
CA LYS A 103 -4.79 -0.68 -13.32
C LYS A 103 -6.16 -1.10 -12.80
N SER A 104 -7.19 -0.71 -13.52
CA SER A 104 -8.59 -1.10 -13.31
C SER A 104 -9.34 -0.99 -14.64
N GLU A 105 -10.42 -1.73 -14.81
CA GLU A 105 -11.27 -1.68 -16.00
C GLU A 105 -11.86 -0.28 -16.32
N HIS A 106 -11.93 0.60 -15.31
CA HIS A 106 -12.44 1.96 -15.44
C HIS A 106 -11.34 3.02 -15.54
N ILE A 107 -10.07 2.60 -15.59
CA ILE A 107 -8.93 3.51 -15.74
C ILE A 107 -8.37 3.35 -17.14
N GLU A 108 -8.34 4.46 -17.88
CA GLU A 108 -7.66 4.52 -19.16
C GLU A 108 -6.18 4.16 -19.00
N MET A 109 -5.71 3.21 -19.78
CA MET A 109 -4.30 2.82 -19.76
C MET A 109 -3.47 3.82 -20.55
N ARG A 110 -2.57 4.49 -19.86
CA ARG A 110 -1.60 5.41 -20.44
C ARG A 110 -0.21 4.80 -20.29
N PRO A 111 0.48 4.53 -21.43
CA PRO A 111 1.83 4.00 -21.38
C PRO A 111 2.80 5.01 -20.79
N TYR A 112 3.94 4.54 -20.35
CA TYR A 112 5.01 5.42 -19.88
C TYR A 112 5.52 6.30 -21.02
N ASN A 113 5.70 7.59 -20.72
CA ASN A 113 6.30 8.57 -21.61
C ASN A 113 7.45 9.29 -20.88
N ALA A 114 8.67 9.01 -21.29
CA ALA A 114 9.88 9.56 -20.68
C ALA A 114 9.96 11.10 -20.75
N GLU A 115 9.32 11.70 -21.76
CA GLU A 115 9.34 13.15 -21.99
C GLU A 115 8.17 13.90 -21.32
N CYS A 116 7.22 13.18 -20.72
CA CYS A 116 6.05 13.79 -20.10
C CYS A 116 6.39 14.40 -18.72
N PHE A 117 7.20 15.45 -18.72
CA PHE A 117 7.43 16.24 -17.49
C PHE A 117 6.36 17.30 -17.34
N LEU A 118 5.87 17.42 -16.11
CA LEU A 118 4.79 18.31 -15.71
C LEU A 118 5.25 19.20 -14.56
N SER A 119 4.57 20.33 -14.39
CA SER A 119 4.60 21.08 -13.14
C SER A 119 3.76 20.38 -12.06
N PHE A 120 3.88 20.79 -10.82
CA PHE A 120 3.02 20.30 -9.73
C PHE A 120 1.55 20.58 -9.99
N GLU A 121 1.24 21.75 -10.55
CA GLU A 121 -0.13 22.15 -10.88
C GLU A 121 -0.73 21.26 -11.99
N GLU A 122 0.02 21.03 -13.07
CA GLU A 122 -0.44 20.17 -14.18
C GLU A 122 -0.64 18.72 -13.73
N LEU A 123 0.27 18.19 -12.90
CA LEU A 123 0.09 16.85 -12.34
C LEU A 123 -1.15 16.79 -11.43
N GLY A 124 -1.36 17.83 -10.61
CA GLY A 124 -2.55 17.96 -9.77
C GLY A 124 -3.83 17.93 -10.59
N LYS A 125 -3.90 18.67 -11.71
CA LYS A 125 -5.04 18.66 -12.64
C LYS A 125 -5.27 17.26 -13.23
N LYS A 126 -4.21 16.58 -13.69
CA LYS A 126 -4.35 15.20 -14.20
C LYS A 126 -4.83 14.20 -13.16
N ILE A 127 -4.41 14.34 -11.91
CA ILE A 127 -4.91 13.50 -10.80
C ILE A 127 -6.40 13.80 -10.57
N GLU A 128 -6.81 15.07 -10.59
CA GLU A 128 -8.20 15.46 -10.39
C GLU A 128 -9.10 14.97 -11.53
N GLU A 129 -8.67 15.00 -12.80
CA GLU A 129 -9.38 14.44 -13.94
C GLU A 129 -9.74 12.95 -13.74
N THR A 130 -8.95 12.21 -12.98
CA THR A 130 -9.22 10.79 -12.68
C THR A 130 -10.16 10.58 -11.49
N ARG A 131 -10.56 11.65 -10.81
CA ARG A 131 -11.31 11.59 -9.55
C ARG A 131 -12.62 10.83 -9.66
N GLU A 132 -13.42 11.13 -10.68
CA GLU A 132 -14.74 10.51 -10.85
C GLU A 132 -14.61 9.01 -11.21
N ALA A 133 -13.66 8.64 -12.06
CA ALA A 133 -13.38 7.23 -12.35
C ALA A 133 -12.96 6.47 -11.08
N ARG A 134 -12.06 7.04 -10.29
CA ARG A 134 -11.60 6.46 -9.02
C ARG A 134 -12.72 6.34 -8.00
N LYS A 135 -13.62 7.32 -7.92
CA LYS A 135 -14.81 7.30 -7.07
C LYS A 135 -15.76 6.17 -7.48
N THR A 136 -16.01 6.01 -8.77
CA THR A 136 -16.85 4.93 -9.32
C THR A 136 -16.28 3.55 -8.95
N ILE A 137 -14.98 3.34 -9.15
CA ILE A 137 -14.30 2.10 -8.77
C ILE A 137 -14.47 1.82 -7.28
N ARG A 138 -14.23 2.82 -6.44
CA ARG A 138 -14.35 2.69 -4.98
C ARG A 138 -15.77 2.32 -4.56
N MET A 139 -16.77 2.93 -5.17
CA MET A 139 -18.19 2.59 -4.91
C MET A 139 -18.52 1.17 -5.32
N LYS A 140 -17.99 0.69 -6.48
CA LYS A 140 -18.16 -0.69 -6.92
C LYS A 140 -17.54 -1.67 -5.95
N LEU A 141 -16.29 -1.47 -5.57
CA LEU A 141 -15.58 -2.32 -4.60
C LEU A 141 -16.31 -2.39 -3.25
N ARG A 142 -16.86 -1.27 -2.79
CA ARG A 142 -17.63 -1.23 -1.54
C ARG A 142 -18.91 -2.08 -1.65
N ARG A 143 -19.65 -1.95 -2.73
CA ARG A 143 -20.87 -2.75 -2.96
C ARG A 143 -20.56 -4.25 -3.05
N GLU A 144 -19.46 -4.62 -3.70
CA GLU A 144 -19.01 -6.01 -3.77
C GLU A 144 -18.66 -6.56 -2.38
N ALA A 145 -17.93 -5.80 -1.58
CA ALA A 145 -17.60 -6.18 -0.21
C ALA A 145 -18.86 -6.31 0.67
N ASP A 146 -19.80 -5.37 0.59
CA ASP A 146 -21.07 -5.42 1.32
C ASP A 146 -21.91 -6.64 0.89
N GLY A 147 -21.96 -6.93 -0.42
CA GLY A 147 -22.63 -8.12 -0.96
C GLY A 147 -22.02 -9.44 -0.47
N MET A 148 -20.68 -9.52 -0.43
CA MET A 148 -19.99 -10.71 0.10
C MET A 148 -20.26 -10.91 1.59
N THR A 149 -20.30 -9.84 2.37
CA THR A 149 -20.62 -9.90 3.81
C THR A 149 -22.04 -10.42 4.02
N GLN A 150 -23.03 -9.88 3.30
CA GLN A 150 -24.42 -10.32 3.37
C GLN A 150 -24.60 -11.78 2.95
N GLN A 151 -23.85 -12.23 1.94
CA GLN A 151 -23.89 -13.63 1.52
C GLN A 151 -23.28 -14.54 2.59
N ALA A 152 -22.14 -14.18 3.15
CA ALA A 152 -21.51 -14.94 4.23
C ALA A 152 -22.40 -15.05 5.47
N GLU A 153 -23.13 -13.98 5.82
CA GLU A 153 -24.10 -13.97 6.93
C GLU A 153 -25.28 -14.93 6.65
N ARG A 154 -25.82 -14.93 5.41
CA ARG A 154 -26.88 -15.88 5.01
C ARG A 154 -26.40 -17.32 5.05
N ASP A 155 -25.20 -17.61 4.53
CA ASP A 155 -24.63 -18.95 4.51
C ASP A 155 -24.33 -19.44 5.95
N PHE A 156 -23.95 -18.56 6.84
CA PHE A 156 -23.76 -18.87 8.25
C PHE A 156 -25.09 -19.18 8.93
N GLN A 157 -26.11 -18.35 8.69
CA GLN A 157 -27.45 -18.58 9.27
C GLN A 157 -28.04 -19.91 8.76
N TYR A 158 -27.91 -20.20 7.46
CA TYR A 158 -28.36 -21.47 6.89
C TYR A 158 -27.70 -22.68 7.57
N LYS A 159 -26.39 -22.61 7.84
CA LYS A 159 -25.66 -23.67 8.56
C LYS A 159 -26.13 -23.84 10.01
N ILE A 160 -26.53 -22.74 10.69
CA ILE A 160 -27.09 -22.80 12.03
C ILE A 160 -28.48 -23.44 11.99
N ASP A 161 -29.30 -23.09 11.00
CA ASP A 161 -30.66 -23.61 10.85
C ASP A 161 -30.66 -25.12 10.51
N GLU A 162 -29.68 -25.58 9.70
CA GLU A 162 -29.51 -27.01 9.40
C GLU A 162 -28.92 -27.80 10.58
N ASN A 163 -28.00 -27.21 11.33
CA ASN A 163 -27.32 -27.83 12.47
C ASN A 163 -27.34 -26.87 13.66
N PRO A 164 -28.46 -26.72 14.34
CA PRO A 164 -28.54 -25.82 15.49
C PRO A 164 -27.53 -26.24 16.55
N PRO A 165 -26.79 -25.28 17.13
CA PRO A 165 -25.87 -25.57 18.21
C PRO A 165 -26.63 -26.24 19.35
N PRO A 166 -26.02 -27.23 20.05
CA PRO A 166 -26.68 -27.88 21.20
C PRO A 166 -27.09 -26.81 22.19
N PRO A 167 -28.28 -26.98 22.84
CA PRO A 167 -28.78 -25.99 23.80
C PRO A 167 -27.69 -25.68 24.83
N ALA A 168 -27.44 -24.38 25.04
CA ALA A 168 -26.41 -23.93 25.96
C ALA A 168 -26.57 -24.65 27.28
N LYS A 169 -25.65 -25.57 27.59
CA LYS A 169 -25.60 -26.15 28.93
C LYS A 169 -25.43 -24.97 29.88
N THR A 170 -26.40 -24.74 30.74
CA THR A 170 -26.36 -23.69 31.76
C THR A 170 -24.94 -23.66 32.34
N LEU A 171 -24.19 -22.63 32.05
CA LEU A 171 -22.88 -22.43 32.64
C LEU A 171 -23.04 -22.53 34.14
N ARG A 172 -22.62 -23.66 34.71
CA ARG A 172 -22.50 -23.74 36.17
C ARG A 172 -21.63 -22.56 36.57
N GLN A 173 -22.17 -21.70 37.44
CA GLN A 173 -21.45 -20.53 37.95
C GLN A 173 -20.04 -20.97 38.34
N ILE A 174 -19.06 -20.50 37.63
CA ILE A 174 -17.67 -20.70 38.01
C ILE A 174 -17.48 -19.97 39.31
N PRO A 175 -17.11 -20.66 40.42
CA PRO A 175 -16.95 -20.00 41.70
C PRO A 175 -15.97 -18.83 41.56
N SER A 176 -16.30 -17.69 42.12
CA SER A 176 -15.46 -16.46 42.08
C SER A 176 -14.06 -16.65 42.65
N SER A 177 -13.79 -17.77 43.33
CA SER A 177 -12.46 -18.14 43.81
C SER A 177 -11.44 -18.49 42.69
N CYS A 178 -11.89 -18.72 41.44
CA CYS A 178 -11.00 -19.03 40.31
C CYS A 178 -10.37 -17.78 39.66
N PHE A 179 -10.78 -16.59 40.01
CA PHE A 179 -10.25 -15.34 39.51
C PHE A 179 -9.36 -14.65 40.56
N ARG A 180 -8.30 -15.32 41.03
CA ARG A 180 -7.22 -14.60 41.74
C ARG A 180 -6.30 -13.97 40.70
N ILE A 181 -6.42 -12.68 40.48
CA ILE A 181 -5.44 -11.85 39.81
C ILE A 181 -4.19 -11.83 40.72
N PRO A 182 -3.01 -12.30 40.26
CA PRO A 182 -1.80 -12.17 41.07
C PRO A 182 -1.47 -10.68 41.26
N GLU A 183 -1.25 -10.29 42.52
CA GLU A 183 -0.82 -8.93 42.84
C GLU A 183 0.47 -8.57 42.11
N PRO A 184 0.58 -7.35 41.57
CA PRO A 184 1.81 -6.91 40.90
C PRO A 184 2.96 -6.89 41.90
N LYS A 185 4.03 -7.61 41.57
CA LYS A 185 5.29 -7.58 42.33
C LYS A 185 5.84 -6.14 42.33
N THR A 186 5.99 -5.57 43.54
CA THR A 186 6.68 -4.29 43.74
C THR A 186 8.10 -4.37 43.17
N PRO A 187 8.58 -3.38 42.40
CA PRO A 187 9.93 -3.39 41.91
C PRO A 187 10.94 -3.24 43.06
N ASP A 188 11.90 -4.15 43.13
CA ASP A 188 13.01 -4.09 44.03
C ASP A 188 13.79 -2.77 43.88
N LYS A 189 14.02 -2.10 44.98
CA LYS A 189 14.84 -0.89 45.06
C LYS A 189 16.28 -1.24 44.62
N LEU A 190 16.66 -0.75 43.44
CA LEU A 190 18.06 -0.74 43.01
C LEU A 190 18.90 0.08 44.00
N HIS A 191 19.69 -0.61 44.78
CA HIS A 191 20.75 -0.01 45.59
C HIS A 191 21.79 0.63 44.66
N GLY A 192 21.96 1.92 44.81
CA GLY A 192 23.01 2.66 44.16
C GLY A 192 24.40 2.21 44.64
N HIS A 193 25.28 1.87 43.71
CA HIS A 193 26.73 1.94 43.98
C HIS A 193 27.28 3.21 43.31
N ARG A 194 27.66 4.16 44.17
CA ARG A 194 28.64 5.20 43.84
C ARG A 194 30.03 4.52 43.83
N VAL A 195 30.77 4.66 42.78
CA VAL A 195 32.18 5.05 42.74
C VAL A 195 32.42 5.78 41.41
#